data_a16fa522606076812e1e72a7bf826350
#
_entry.id   a16fa522606076812e1e72a7bf826350
#
_cell.length_a   1.000
_cell.length_b   1.000
_cell.length_c   1.000
_cell.angle_alpha   90.00
_cell.angle_beta   90.00
_cell.angle_gamma   90.00
#
_symmetry.space_group_name_H-M   'P 1'
#
loop_
_entity.id
_entity.type
_entity.pdbx_description
1 polymer ?
#
loop_
_entity_poly.entity_id
_entity_poly.type
_entity_poly.pdbx_seq_one_letter_code
_entity_poly.pdbx_strand_id
1 'polypeptide(L)'
;MENFRRSNMLIGGFLMFLILVVFIIFILVSCIRIVPQAQALVVERLGGYLGTYGVGIHFMVPFIDRVAKKVNLKEQVEDFPPQPVITKDNVTMQIDTVVFFYITDPKSYAYGVERPILAIENLTATTLRNIIGELELDETLTSRETINAKMQESLDIATDPWGIKVTRVELKNIEPPAAIQEAMEKQMKAERERREAILRAEGEKKSMILVAEGNKESAVLNAEAEKEAAILRAEAEKEKKIKEAEGQAEAIRAVQRATADGIRYIKEAGADQAVLQLKSLEAFQAAADGKANKIIIPSDIQGIAGLVKSISEIAAKEDTK
;
A
#
# COMPACT_ATOMS: atom_id res chain seq x y z
N MET A 1 89.21 -32.63 50.65
CA MET A 1 87.87 -33.31 50.48
C MET A 1 86.72 -32.56 51.16
N GLU A 2 86.91 -31.87 52.25
CA GLU A 2 85.81 -31.15 52.97
C GLU A 2 85.19 -29.98 52.16
N ASN A 3 85.97 -29.19 51.42
CA ASN A 3 85.48 -28.05 50.63
C ASN A 3 84.56 -28.51 49.46
N PHE A 4 84.85 -29.66 48.90
CA PHE A 4 84.02 -30.23 47.81
C PHE A 4 82.66 -30.74 48.32
N ARG A 5 82.63 -31.34 49.53
CA ARG A 5 81.40 -31.73 50.24
C ARG A 5 80.54 -30.54 50.64
N ARG A 6 81.20 -29.44 51.14
CA ARG A 6 80.52 -28.19 51.49
C ARG A 6 79.86 -27.51 50.23
N SER A 7 80.62 -27.47 49.10
CA SER A 7 80.16 -26.89 47.87
C SER A 7 78.95 -27.68 47.33
N ASN A 8 78.95 -29.03 47.32
CA ASN A 8 77.82 -29.85 46.89
C ASN A 8 76.60 -29.73 47.83
N MET A 9 76.87 -29.54 49.16
CA MET A 9 75.78 -29.33 50.12
C MET A 9 75.10 -27.96 49.95
N LEU A 10 75.91 -26.90 49.66
CA LEU A 10 75.37 -25.56 49.35
C LEU A 10 74.61 -25.54 48.01
N ILE A 11 75.11 -26.21 46.97
CA ILE A 11 74.45 -26.35 45.69
C ILE A 11 73.15 -27.13 45.84
N GLY A 12 73.14 -28.23 46.64
CA GLY A 12 71.90 -29.02 46.92
C GLY A 12 70.85 -28.21 47.69
N GLY A 13 71.29 -27.40 48.71
CA GLY A 13 70.40 -26.48 49.44
C GLY A 13 69.82 -25.38 48.59
N PHE A 14 70.61 -24.80 47.66
CA PHE A 14 70.14 -23.79 46.71
C PHE A 14 69.13 -24.38 45.71
N LEU A 15 69.39 -25.58 45.20
CA LEU A 15 68.47 -26.30 44.25
C LEU A 15 67.16 -26.66 44.94
N MET A 16 67.19 -27.13 46.19
CA MET A 16 65.96 -27.39 46.99
C MET A 16 65.18 -26.13 47.27
N PHE A 17 65.87 -25.00 47.60
CA PHE A 17 65.16 -23.70 47.75
C PHE A 17 64.52 -23.22 46.45
N LEU A 18 65.22 -23.35 45.31
CA LEU A 18 64.66 -22.98 43.98
C LEU A 18 63.42 -23.82 43.64
N ILE A 19 63.46 -25.14 43.92
CA ILE A 19 62.28 -26.03 43.72
C ILE A 19 61.10 -25.59 44.58
N LEU A 20 61.40 -25.22 45.87
CA LEU A 20 60.39 -24.76 46.81
C LEU A 20 59.73 -23.44 46.35
N VAL A 21 60.56 -22.48 45.90
CA VAL A 21 60.04 -21.20 45.30
C VAL A 21 59.21 -21.44 44.08
N VAL A 22 59.64 -22.29 43.14
CA VAL A 22 58.81 -22.65 41.92
C VAL A 22 57.51 -23.33 42.33
N PHE A 23 57.51 -24.19 43.35
CA PHE A 23 56.30 -24.84 43.86
C PHE A 23 55.33 -23.83 44.49
N ILE A 24 55.84 -22.86 45.27
CA ILE A 24 54.98 -21.78 45.81
C ILE A 24 54.45 -20.92 44.72
N ILE A 25 55.16 -20.53 43.67
CA ILE A 25 54.72 -19.77 42.55
C ILE A 25 53.64 -20.57 41.78
N PHE A 26 53.88 -21.87 41.58
CA PHE A 26 52.87 -22.76 40.92
C PHE A 26 51.53 -22.80 41.69
N ILE A 27 51.58 -22.90 43.03
CA ILE A 27 50.39 -22.85 43.89
C ILE A 27 49.71 -21.48 43.74
N LEU A 28 50.45 -20.37 43.82
CA LEU A 28 49.86 -19.03 43.70
C LEU A 28 49.17 -18.80 42.35
N VAL A 29 49.80 -19.22 41.25
CA VAL A 29 49.18 -19.15 39.92
C VAL A 29 47.95 -20.05 39.82
N SER A 30 47.97 -21.23 40.47
CA SER A 30 46.81 -22.16 40.48
C SER A 30 45.62 -21.63 41.30
N CYS A 31 45.86 -20.69 42.24
CA CYS A 31 44.83 -20.04 43.03
C CYS A 31 43.99 -19.04 42.23
N ILE A 32 44.51 -18.55 41.10
CA ILE A 32 43.85 -17.52 40.32
C ILE A 32 42.90 -18.17 39.31
N ARG A 33 41.61 -17.82 39.39
CA ARG A 33 40.60 -18.21 38.42
C ARG A 33 40.00 -16.96 37.79
N ILE A 34 39.99 -16.94 36.43
CA ILE A 34 39.41 -15.87 35.65
C ILE A 34 38.02 -16.37 35.17
N VAL A 35 36.99 -15.62 35.52
CA VAL A 35 35.61 -15.89 35.08
C VAL A 35 35.29 -14.96 33.93
N PRO A 36 35.03 -15.51 32.72
CA PRO A 36 34.63 -14.71 31.56
C PRO A 36 33.29 -14.02 31.76
N GLN A 37 33.01 -13.03 30.92
CA GLN A 37 31.74 -12.32 30.91
C GLN A 37 30.57 -13.27 30.62
N ALA A 38 29.40 -13.00 31.25
CA ALA A 38 28.20 -13.81 31.17
C ALA A 38 28.34 -15.27 31.66
N GLN A 39 29.26 -15.52 32.58
CA GLN A 39 29.40 -16.80 33.27
C GLN A 39 29.50 -16.57 34.78
N ALA A 40 29.05 -17.58 35.52
CA ALA A 40 29.22 -17.63 36.96
C ALA A 40 29.76 -19.02 37.39
N LEU A 41 30.60 -19.04 38.40
CA LEU A 41 31.09 -20.28 38.98
C LEU A 41 30.48 -20.47 40.36
N VAL A 42 29.82 -21.59 40.56
CA VAL A 42 29.37 -22.02 41.90
C VAL A 42 30.50 -22.80 42.54
N VAL A 43 30.99 -22.29 43.68
CA VAL A 43 32.14 -22.83 44.35
C VAL A 43 31.76 -23.47 45.69
N GLU A 44 32.28 -24.65 45.90
CA GLU A 44 32.17 -25.43 47.13
C GLU A 44 33.50 -25.47 47.88
N ARG A 45 33.42 -25.42 49.19
CA ARG A 45 34.58 -25.65 50.08
C ARG A 45 34.26 -26.86 50.94
N LEU A 46 35.03 -27.94 50.77
CA LEU A 46 34.87 -29.20 51.50
C LEU A 46 33.43 -29.75 51.46
N GLY A 47 32.77 -29.60 50.31
CA GLY A 47 31.38 -30.07 50.12
C GLY A 47 30.28 -29.08 50.52
N GLY A 48 30.62 -27.94 51.15
CA GLY A 48 29.66 -26.89 51.48
C GLY A 48 29.70 -25.74 50.45
N TYR A 49 28.55 -25.11 50.16
CA TYR A 49 28.49 -23.93 49.32
C TYR A 49 29.28 -22.75 49.91
N LEU A 50 30.28 -22.27 49.20
CA LEU A 50 31.10 -21.13 49.62
C LEU A 50 30.54 -19.82 49.09
N GLY A 51 30.22 -19.81 47.79
CA GLY A 51 29.75 -18.60 47.10
C GLY A 51 29.66 -18.77 45.59
N THR A 52 29.06 -17.77 44.94
CA THR A 52 28.97 -17.67 43.48
C THR A 52 29.96 -16.60 43.00
N TYR A 53 30.89 -16.99 42.19
CA TYR A 53 31.90 -16.09 41.61
C TYR A 53 31.39 -15.58 40.26
N GLY A 54 31.19 -14.25 40.21
CA GLY A 54 30.83 -13.55 38.98
C GLY A 54 32.03 -13.25 38.10
N VAL A 55 31.84 -12.36 37.16
CA VAL A 55 32.87 -11.94 36.20
C VAL A 55 34.08 -11.31 36.91
N GLY A 56 35.28 -11.66 36.48
CA GLY A 56 36.51 -11.11 36.99
C GLY A 56 37.53 -12.14 37.50
N ILE A 57 38.49 -11.68 38.29
CA ILE A 57 39.55 -12.49 38.88
C ILE A 57 39.13 -12.89 40.30
N HIS A 58 39.14 -14.16 40.58
CA HIS A 58 38.82 -14.73 41.89
C HIS A 58 39.91 -15.63 42.39
N PHE A 59 40.11 -15.63 43.73
CA PHE A 59 41.10 -16.48 44.38
C PHE A 59 40.37 -17.71 44.97
N MET A 60 40.87 -18.89 44.57
CA MET A 60 40.41 -20.19 45.05
C MET A 60 41.59 -20.94 45.68
N VAL A 61 41.35 -21.56 46.82
CA VAL A 61 42.38 -22.37 47.46
C VAL A 61 42.42 -23.75 46.78
N PRO A 62 43.49 -24.10 46.05
CA PRO A 62 43.58 -25.39 45.40
C PRO A 62 43.47 -26.52 46.44
N PHE A 63 42.88 -27.65 46.07
CA PHE A 63 42.55 -28.84 46.86
C PHE A 63 41.38 -28.67 47.87
N ILE A 64 41.09 -27.45 48.35
CA ILE A 64 40.02 -27.19 49.33
C ILE A 64 38.77 -26.69 48.60
N ASP A 65 38.93 -25.75 47.64
CA ASP A 65 37.86 -25.16 46.88
C ASP A 65 37.69 -25.92 45.56
N ARG A 66 36.42 -26.27 45.27
CA ARG A 66 36.04 -26.96 44.06
C ARG A 66 34.99 -26.17 43.32
N VAL A 67 35.06 -26.08 41.97
CA VAL A 67 33.99 -25.58 41.14
C VAL A 67 32.93 -26.68 41.03
N ALA A 68 31.77 -26.49 41.66
CA ALA A 68 30.65 -27.43 41.60
C ALA A 68 29.95 -27.37 40.21
N LYS A 69 29.64 -26.15 39.77
CA LYS A 69 28.99 -25.93 38.47
C LYS A 69 29.43 -24.63 37.82
N LYS A 70 29.69 -24.68 36.52
CA LYS A 70 29.87 -23.50 35.66
C LYS A 70 28.57 -23.18 35.00
N VAL A 71 28.02 -21.99 35.24
CA VAL A 71 26.71 -21.56 34.80
C VAL A 71 26.87 -20.48 33.72
N ASN A 72 26.19 -20.63 32.63
CA ASN A 72 26.10 -19.62 31.57
C ASN A 72 24.88 -18.73 31.88
N LEU A 73 25.07 -17.43 31.99
CA LEU A 73 24.02 -16.43 32.29
C LEU A 73 23.40 -15.84 31.05
N LYS A 74 23.87 -16.21 29.85
CA LYS A 74 23.20 -15.80 28.60
C LYS A 74 21.88 -16.51 28.47
N GLU A 75 20.99 -15.90 27.72
CA GLU A 75 19.75 -16.56 27.31
C GLU A 75 20.09 -17.84 26.55
N GLN A 76 19.42 -18.90 26.93
CA GLN A 76 19.53 -20.24 26.37
C GLN A 76 18.22 -20.60 25.70
N VAL A 77 18.30 -21.42 24.66
CA VAL A 77 17.16 -21.89 23.88
C VAL A 77 17.21 -23.41 23.88
N GLU A 78 16.13 -24.00 24.35
CA GLU A 78 15.97 -25.46 24.33
C GLU A 78 14.76 -25.83 23.47
N ASP A 79 14.99 -26.72 22.51
CA ASP A 79 13.97 -27.26 21.60
C ASP A 79 13.55 -28.62 22.12
N PHE A 80 12.31 -28.72 22.58
CA PHE A 80 11.78 -29.96 23.15
C PHE A 80 11.06 -30.78 22.09
N PRO A 81 11.21 -32.11 22.10
CA PRO A 81 10.60 -32.99 21.11
C PRO A 81 9.07 -32.91 21.14
N PRO A 82 8.41 -33.30 20.04
CA PRO A 82 6.95 -33.30 19.95
C PRO A 82 6.31 -34.11 21.07
N GLN A 83 5.35 -33.49 21.78
CA GLN A 83 4.62 -34.06 22.87
C GLN A 83 3.19 -34.39 22.42
N PRO A 84 2.70 -35.63 22.70
CA PRO A 84 1.31 -35.99 22.42
C PRO A 84 0.39 -35.29 23.42
N VAL A 85 -0.57 -34.54 22.89
CA VAL A 85 -1.61 -33.84 23.67
C VAL A 85 -2.99 -34.17 23.11
N ILE A 86 -4.01 -34.02 23.94
CA ILE A 86 -5.41 -34.28 23.57
C ILE A 86 -6.20 -33.02 23.84
N THR A 87 -6.88 -32.52 22.81
CA THR A 87 -7.77 -31.34 22.93
C THR A 87 -9.08 -31.69 23.62
N LYS A 88 -9.87 -30.65 23.98
CA LYS A 88 -11.18 -30.77 24.60
C LYS A 88 -12.18 -31.56 23.72
N ASP A 89 -12.08 -31.41 22.39
CA ASP A 89 -12.86 -32.17 21.39
C ASP A 89 -12.29 -33.56 21.07
N ASN A 90 -11.39 -34.08 21.94
CA ASN A 90 -10.80 -35.41 21.89
C ASN A 90 -9.95 -35.70 20.64
N VAL A 91 -9.30 -34.70 20.06
CA VAL A 91 -8.33 -34.89 19.00
C VAL A 91 -6.93 -35.01 19.58
N THR A 92 -6.23 -36.09 19.28
CA THR A 92 -4.81 -36.27 19.65
C THR A 92 -3.93 -35.60 18.63
N MET A 93 -3.03 -34.71 19.07
CA MET A 93 -2.08 -34.02 18.23
C MET A 93 -0.67 -34.07 18.79
N GLN A 94 0.31 -33.76 17.98
CA GLN A 94 1.73 -33.61 18.35
C GLN A 94 2.10 -32.15 18.34
N ILE A 95 2.71 -31.64 19.41
CA ILE A 95 3.12 -30.24 19.52
C ILE A 95 4.57 -30.18 20.02
N ASP A 96 5.43 -29.52 19.28
CA ASP A 96 6.80 -29.19 19.68
C ASP A 96 6.82 -27.79 20.28
N THR A 97 7.69 -27.63 21.29
CA THR A 97 7.86 -26.35 21.99
C THR A 97 9.31 -25.95 22.08
N VAL A 98 9.55 -24.65 21.96
CA VAL A 98 10.85 -24.03 22.18
C VAL A 98 10.74 -23.10 23.38
N VAL A 99 11.64 -23.28 24.35
CA VAL A 99 11.65 -22.47 25.56
C VAL A 99 12.92 -21.63 25.61
N PHE A 100 12.73 -20.33 25.78
CA PHE A 100 13.81 -19.35 25.97
C PHE A 100 13.88 -19.01 27.45
N PHE A 101 15.07 -19.18 28.04
CA PHE A 101 15.26 -18.92 29.45
C PHE A 101 16.68 -18.44 29.74
N TYR A 102 16.87 -17.80 30.86
CA TYR A 102 18.20 -17.49 31.39
C TYR A 102 18.26 -17.75 32.89
N ILE A 103 19.48 -17.88 33.42
CA ILE A 103 19.71 -18.21 34.81
C ILE A 103 19.90 -16.92 35.59
N THR A 104 19.02 -16.66 36.56
CA THR A 104 19.04 -15.51 37.46
C THR A 104 19.85 -15.79 38.69
N ASP A 105 19.69 -16.97 39.30
CA ASP A 105 20.45 -17.39 40.49
C ASP A 105 21.23 -18.68 40.23
N PRO A 106 22.56 -18.59 40.00
CA PRO A 106 23.42 -19.74 39.79
C PRO A 106 23.45 -20.74 40.95
N LYS A 107 23.20 -20.27 42.20
CA LYS A 107 23.15 -21.16 43.38
C LYS A 107 21.89 -22.07 43.31
N SER A 108 20.74 -21.48 43.15
CA SER A 108 19.48 -22.22 43.02
C SER A 108 19.47 -23.15 41.79
N TYR A 109 20.10 -22.69 40.66
CA TYR A 109 20.27 -23.53 39.48
C TYR A 109 21.18 -24.75 39.74
N ALA A 110 22.17 -24.63 40.60
CA ALA A 110 23.11 -25.72 40.89
C ALA A 110 22.55 -26.75 41.89
N TYR A 111 21.77 -26.29 42.88
CA TYR A 111 21.35 -27.09 44.02
C TYR A 111 19.83 -27.31 44.13
N GLY A 112 19.00 -26.49 43.43
CA GLY A 112 17.53 -26.56 43.50
C GLY A 112 16.94 -27.78 42.81
N VAL A 113 17.58 -28.23 41.71
CA VAL A 113 17.12 -29.39 40.95
C VAL A 113 18.29 -30.13 40.30
N GLU A 114 18.26 -31.43 40.28
CA GLU A 114 19.37 -32.26 39.79
C GLU A 114 19.60 -32.08 38.28
N ARG A 115 18.52 -32.08 37.49
CA ARG A 115 18.52 -31.95 36.03
C ARG A 115 17.57 -30.86 35.60
N PRO A 116 18.02 -29.59 35.60
CA PRO A 116 17.14 -28.46 35.32
C PRO A 116 16.44 -28.55 33.95
N ILE A 117 17.19 -28.89 32.90
CA ILE A 117 16.64 -28.96 31.53
C ILE A 117 15.55 -30.03 31.42
N LEU A 118 15.83 -31.23 31.93
CA LEU A 118 14.84 -32.31 31.94
C LEU A 118 13.61 -31.98 32.80
N ALA A 119 13.79 -31.24 33.89
CA ALA A 119 12.69 -30.76 34.72
C ALA A 119 11.81 -29.76 33.99
N ILE A 120 12.43 -28.79 33.22
CA ILE A 120 11.70 -27.84 32.37
C ILE A 120 10.97 -28.60 31.26
N GLU A 121 11.59 -29.58 30.59
CA GLU A 121 10.95 -30.41 29.57
C GLU A 121 9.66 -31.07 30.06
N ASN A 122 9.74 -31.79 31.20
CA ASN A 122 8.59 -32.45 31.77
C ASN A 122 7.50 -31.46 32.23
N LEU A 123 7.93 -30.34 32.80
CA LEU A 123 7.01 -29.29 33.23
C LEU A 123 6.32 -28.65 32.00
N THR A 124 7.06 -28.41 30.95
CA THR A 124 6.53 -27.91 29.66
C THR A 124 5.48 -28.86 29.09
N ALA A 125 5.82 -30.17 29.05
CA ALA A 125 4.92 -31.20 28.55
C ALA A 125 3.60 -31.30 29.36
N THR A 126 3.69 -31.21 30.71
CA THR A 126 2.51 -31.28 31.57
C THR A 126 1.66 -30.01 31.51
N THR A 127 2.30 -28.84 31.46
CA THR A 127 1.62 -27.54 31.34
C THR A 127 0.93 -27.43 29.99
N LEU A 128 1.64 -27.81 28.90
CA LEU A 128 1.08 -27.86 27.55
C LEU A 128 -0.17 -28.74 27.49
N ARG A 129 -0.10 -29.96 28.07
CA ARG A 129 -1.23 -30.88 28.10
C ARG A 129 -2.45 -30.29 28.83
N ASN A 130 -2.22 -29.58 29.92
CA ASN A 130 -3.28 -28.94 30.67
C ASN A 130 -3.95 -27.84 29.89
N ILE A 131 -3.16 -26.94 29.30
CA ILE A 131 -3.66 -25.79 28.52
C ILE A 131 -4.42 -26.25 27.27
N ILE A 132 -3.84 -27.20 26.52
CA ILE A 132 -4.47 -27.73 25.30
C ILE A 132 -5.72 -28.53 25.59
N GLY A 133 -5.75 -29.25 26.74
CA GLY A 133 -6.94 -30.01 27.18
C GLY A 133 -8.18 -29.15 27.49
N GLU A 134 -8.00 -27.85 27.67
CA GLU A 134 -9.10 -26.88 27.85
C GLU A 134 -9.60 -26.28 26.52
N LEU A 135 -8.83 -26.40 25.44
CA LEU A 135 -9.08 -25.78 24.15
C LEU A 135 -9.58 -26.78 23.11
N GLU A 136 -10.40 -26.28 22.18
CA GLU A 136 -10.76 -27.03 20.98
C GLU A 136 -9.64 -26.97 19.94
N LEU A 137 -9.68 -27.86 18.93
CA LEU A 137 -8.66 -27.95 17.90
C LEU A 137 -8.49 -26.62 17.15
N ASP A 138 -9.59 -26.00 16.73
CA ASP A 138 -9.56 -24.72 16.00
C ASP A 138 -9.00 -23.59 16.88
N GLU A 139 -9.34 -23.57 18.15
CA GLU A 139 -8.78 -22.61 19.11
C GLU A 139 -7.29 -22.81 19.31
N THR A 140 -6.83 -24.06 19.38
CA THR A 140 -5.40 -24.39 19.52
C THR A 140 -4.59 -23.92 18.32
N LEU A 141 -5.14 -24.00 17.12
CA LEU A 141 -4.46 -23.55 15.89
C LEU A 141 -4.42 -22.02 15.74
N THR A 142 -5.47 -21.33 16.22
CA THR A 142 -5.65 -19.89 16.04
C THR A 142 -5.12 -19.03 17.20
N SER A 143 -5.09 -19.59 18.43
CA SER A 143 -4.78 -18.83 19.65
C SER A 143 -3.37 -19.07 20.18
N ARG A 144 -2.39 -19.28 19.31
CA ARG A 144 -1.00 -19.58 19.69
C ARG A 144 -0.41 -18.58 20.67
N GLU A 145 -0.65 -17.28 20.47
CA GLU A 145 -0.14 -16.23 21.36
C GLU A 145 -0.66 -16.36 22.78
N THR A 146 -1.94 -16.70 22.94
CA THR A 146 -2.56 -16.90 24.25
C THR A 146 -1.99 -18.14 24.94
N ILE A 147 -1.75 -19.21 24.18
CA ILE A 147 -1.15 -20.44 24.70
C ILE A 147 0.29 -20.17 25.14
N ASN A 148 1.09 -19.51 24.30
CA ASN A 148 2.47 -19.14 24.59
C ASN A 148 2.55 -18.31 25.88
N ALA A 149 1.67 -17.30 26.03
CA ALA A 149 1.63 -16.46 27.23
C ALA A 149 1.28 -17.24 28.50
N LYS A 150 0.24 -18.10 28.47
CA LYS A 150 -0.15 -18.95 29.60
C LYS A 150 0.95 -19.95 29.97
N MET A 151 1.61 -20.55 28.97
CA MET A 151 2.74 -21.44 29.18
C MET A 151 3.91 -20.70 29.83
N GLN A 152 4.27 -19.54 29.30
CA GLN A 152 5.36 -18.73 29.83
C GLN A 152 5.09 -18.36 31.30
N GLU A 153 3.91 -17.89 31.65
CA GLU A 153 3.53 -17.53 33.01
C GLU A 153 3.62 -18.74 33.95
N SER A 154 3.05 -19.89 33.55
CA SER A 154 3.05 -21.11 34.36
C SER A 154 4.46 -21.67 34.59
N LEU A 155 5.27 -21.67 33.52
CA LEU A 155 6.66 -22.16 33.59
C LEU A 155 7.53 -21.24 34.42
N ASP A 156 7.39 -19.91 34.24
CA ASP A 156 8.17 -18.91 34.98
C ASP A 156 7.97 -19.03 36.49
N ILE A 157 6.71 -19.16 36.96
CA ILE A 157 6.38 -19.35 38.37
C ILE A 157 7.00 -20.65 38.89
N ALA A 158 6.93 -21.73 38.11
CA ALA A 158 7.40 -23.06 38.56
C ALA A 158 8.93 -23.15 38.51
N THR A 159 9.63 -22.42 37.69
CA THR A 159 11.10 -22.46 37.56
C THR A 159 11.84 -21.43 38.41
N ASP A 160 11.12 -20.44 38.95
CA ASP A 160 11.72 -19.39 39.82
C ASP A 160 12.47 -19.96 41.04
N PRO A 161 11.97 -21.00 41.77
CA PRO A 161 12.71 -21.65 42.88
C PRO A 161 14.05 -22.28 42.41
N TRP A 162 14.16 -22.60 41.17
CA TRP A 162 15.40 -23.16 40.57
C TRP A 162 16.38 -22.08 40.05
N GLY A 163 16.03 -20.80 40.24
CA GLY A 163 16.84 -19.68 39.76
C GLY A 163 16.86 -19.57 38.23
N ILE A 164 15.81 -20.02 37.56
CA ILE A 164 15.65 -19.96 36.11
C ILE A 164 14.50 -19.04 35.80
N LYS A 165 14.72 -18.08 34.90
CA LYS A 165 13.71 -17.16 34.39
C LYS A 165 13.33 -17.53 32.98
N VAL A 166 12.07 -17.89 32.75
CA VAL A 166 11.55 -18.16 31.42
C VAL A 166 11.13 -16.85 30.78
N THR A 167 11.82 -16.50 29.69
CA THR A 167 11.58 -15.24 28.95
C THR A 167 10.41 -15.41 28.00
N ARG A 168 10.40 -16.51 27.25
CA ARG A 168 9.42 -16.77 26.19
C ARG A 168 9.27 -18.27 25.95
N VAL A 169 8.06 -18.65 25.59
CA VAL A 169 7.74 -20.00 25.11
C VAL A 169 7.07 -19.89 23.77
N GLU A 170 7.47 -20.71 22.82
CA GLU A 170 6.93 -20.73 21.47
C GLU A 170 6.48 -22.14 21.09
N LEU A 171 5.27 -22.25 20.55
CA LEU A 171 4.80 -23.46 19.89
C LEU A 171 5.37 -23.47 18.46
N LYS A 172 6.20 -24.47 18.14
CA LYS A 172 6.88 -24.58 16.85
C LYS A 172 5.94 -25.19 15.81
N ASN A 173 5.58 -26.47 15.96
CA ASN A 173 4.65 -27.15 15.09
C ASN A 173 3.46 -27.66 15.89
N ILE A 174 2.30 -27.67 15.26
CA ILE A 174 1.08 -28.28 15.77
C ILE A 174 0.61 -29.24 14.68
N GLU A 175 0.77 -30.54 14.92
CA GLU A 175 0.49 -31.58 13.93
C GLU A 175 -0.72 -32.41 14.35
N PRO A 176 -1.92 -32.11 13.81
CA PRO A 176 -3.09 -32.97 14.01
C PRO A 176 -2.96 -34.29 13.22
N PRO A 177 -3.75 -35.32 13.49
CA PRO A 177 -3.76 -36.54 12.71
C PRO A 177 -4.07 -36.28 11.25
N ALA A 178 -3.43 -37.03 10.34
CA ALA A 178 -3.55 -36.85 8.88
C ALA A 178 -5.01 -36.85 8.38
N ALA A 179 -5.88 -37.70 8.96
CA ALA A 179 -7.30 -37.74 8.60
C ALA A 179 -8.04 -36.41 8.91
N ILE A 180 -7.70 -35.79 10.04
CA ILE A 180 -8.27 -34.48 10.43
C ILE A 180 -7.72 -33.38 9.55
N GLN A 181 -6.41 -33.42 9.25
CA GLN A 181 -5.76 -32.46 8.36
C GLN A 181 -6.39 -32.47 6.97
N GLU A 182 -6.58 -33.66 6.37
CA GLU A 182 -7.25 -33.79 5.08
C GLU A 182 -8.69 -33.27 5.10
N ALA A 183 -9.44 -33.52 6.19
CA ALA A 183 -10.81 -33.03 6.32
C ALA A 183 -10.84 -31.50 6.40
N MET A 184 -9.94 -30.90 7.19
CA MET A 184 -9.79 -29.44 7.31
C MET A 184 -9.37 -28.79 6.00
N GLU A 185 -8.42 -29.42 5.25
CA GLU A 185 -8.01 -28.91 3.94
C GLU A 185 -9.19 -28.89 2.95
N LYS A 186 -9.99 -29.96 2.91
CA LYS A 186 -11.20 -30.03 2.07
C LYS A 186 -12.23 -28.98 2.47
N GLN A 187 -12.49 -28.83 3.78
CA GLN A 187 -13.40 -27.82 4.29
C GLN A 187 -12.93 -26.40 3.98
N MET A 188 -11.66 -26.09 4.23
CA MET A 188 -11.07 -24.78 3.93
C MET A 188 -11.09 -24.47 2.43
N LYS A 189 -10.84 -25.46 1.58
CA LYS A 189 -10.94 -25.31 0.14
C LYS A 189 -12.35 -24.96 -0.29
N ALA A 190 -13.35 -25.72 0.18
CA ALA A 190 -14.76 -25.47 -0.14
C ALA A 190 -15.22 -24.07 0.37
N GLU A 191 -14.79 -23.67 1.56
CA GLU A 191 -15.11 -22.32 2.08
C GLU A 191 -14.44 -21.22 1.29
N ARG A 192 -13.19 -21.40 0.83
CA ARG A 192 -12.51 -20.44 -0.05
C ARG A 192 -13.22 -20.33 -1.40
N GLU A 193 -13.59 -21.45 -2.01
CA GLU A 193 -14.34 -21.49 -3.28
C GLU A 193 -15.69 -20.78 -3.13
N ARG A 194 -16.41 -21.03 -2.02
CA ARG A 194 -17.66 -20.33 -1.72
C ARG A 194 -17.47 -18.82 -1.59
N ARG A 195 -16.46 -18.37 -0.83
CA ARG A 195 -16.15 -16.95 -0.67
C ARG A 195 -15.73 -16.31 -1.98
N GLU A 196 -14.93 -17.00 -2.79
CA GLU A 196 -14.53 -16.54 -4.12
C GLU A 196 -15.73 -16.32 -5.02
N ALA A 197 -16.67 -17.28 -5.06
CA ALA A 197 -17.89 -17.18 -5.86
C ALA A 197 -18.77 -15.99 -5.43
N ILE A 198 -18.92 -15.76 -4.11
CA ILE A 198 -19.69 -14.62 -3.58
C ILE A 198 -18.99 -13.29 -3.98
N LEU A 199 -17.69 -13.16 -3.71
CA LEU A 199 -16.93 -11.94 -4.03
C LEU A 199 -16.92 -11.63 -5.54
N ARG A 200 -16.85 -12.68 -6.37
CA ARG A 200 -16.96 -12.54 -7.84
C ARG A 200 -18.33 -12.02 -8.24
N ALA A 201 -19.40 -12.62 -7.73
CA ALA A 201 -20.78 -12.17 -8.02
C ALA A 201 -21.07 -10.74 -7.52
N GLU A 202 -20.57 -10.38 -6.35
CA GLU A 202 -20.64 -9.01 -5.82
C GLU A 202 -19.84 -8.01 -6.67
N GLY A 203 -18.65 -8.41 -7.10
CA GLY A 203 -17.80 -7.63 -8.00
C GLY A 203 -18.45 -7.38 -9.35
N GLU A 204 -19.03 -8.42 -9.96
CA GLU A 204 -19.76 -8.33 -11.22
C GLU A 204 -20.99 -7.42 -11.08
N LYS A 205 -21.80 -7.61 -10.03
CA LYS A 205 -22.94 -6.73 -9.72
C LYS A 205 -22.52 -5.27 -9.58
N LYS A 206 -21.48 -5.00 -8.82
CA LYS A 206 -20.96 -3.64 -8.60
C LYS A 206 -20.41 -3.02 -9.89
N SER A 207 -19.72 -3.82 -10.69
CA SER A 207 -19.24 -3.41 -12.02
C SER A 207 -20.40 -3.04 -12.96
N MET A 208 -21.45 -3.88 -13.03
CA MET A 208 -22.64 -3.59 -13.86
C MET A 208 -23.34 -2.31 -13.42
N ILE A 209 -23.48 -2.08 -12.11
CA ILE A 209 -24.09 -0.85 -11.58
C ILE A 209 -23.25 0.37 -11.99
N LEU A 210 -21.94 0.34 -11.77
CA LEU A 210 -21.04 1.45 -12.12
C LEU A 210 -21.04 1.76 -13.63
N VAL A 211 -21.07 0.73 -14.46
CA VAL A 211 -21.18 0.88 -15.93
C VAL A 211 -22.53 1.51 -16.31
N ALA A 212 -23.62 1.05 -15.69
CA ALA A 212 -24.95 1.60 -15.95
C ALA A 212 -25.09 3.07 -15.49
N GLU A 213 -24.50 3.40 -14.32
CA GLU A 213 -24.44 4.78 -13.82
C GLU A 213 -23.59 5.66 -14.73
N GLY A 214 -22.42 5.21 -15.15
CA GLY A 214 -21.55 5.92 -16.08
C GLY A 214 -22.21 6.17 -17.45
N ASN A 215 -22.92 5.18 -17.97
CA ASN A 215 -23.68 5.32 -19.21
C ASN A 215 -24.84 6.33 -19.06
N LYS A 216 -25.56 6.30 -17.95
CA LYS A 216 -26.61 7.27 -17.63
C LYS A 216 -26.04 8.69 -17.54
N GLU A 217 -24.96 8.88 -16.81
CA GLU A 217 -24.30 10.18 -16.66
C GLU A 217 -23.78 10.71 -18.00
N SER A 218 -23.15 9.85 -18.79
CA SER A 218 -22.71 10.18 -20.14
C SER A 218 -23.88 10.58 -21.06
N ALA A 219 -25.02 9.88 -21.01
CA ALA A 219 -26.20 10.21 -21.78
C ALA A 219 -26.81 11.56 -21.36
N VAL A 220 -26.84 11.86 -20.06
CA VAL A 220 -27.33 13.16 -19.55
C VAL A 220 -26.40 14.29 -20.02
N LEU A 221 -25.08 14.14 -19.84
CA LEU A 221 -24.09 15.13 -20.29
C LEU A 221 -24.18 15.39 -21.80
N ASN A 222 -24.32 14.35 -22.60
CA ASN A 222 -24.48 14.49 -24.05
C ASN A 222 -25.78 15.25 -24.42
N ALA A 223 -26.89 14.93 -23.75
CA ALA A 223 -28.15 15.62 -23.97
C ALA A 223 -28.12 17.10 -23.55
N GLU A 224 -27.44 17.41 -22.45
CA GLU A 224 -27.18 18.79 -21.99
C GLU A 224 -26.30 19.56 -22.99
N ALA A 225 -25.23 18.93 -23.46
CA ALA A 225 -24.35 19.52 -24.47
C ALA A 225 -25.04 19.78 -25.81
N GLU A 226 -25.90 18.85 -26.27
CA GLU A 226 -26.73 19.04 -27.48
C GLU A 226 -27.74 20.19 -27.30
N LYS A 227 -28.38 20.27 -26.14
CA LYS A 227 -29.30 21.37 -25.80
C LYS A 227 -28.56 22.71 -25.82
N GLU A 228 -27.43 22.81 -25.16
CA GLU A 228 -26.62 24.03 -25.12
C GLU A 228 -26.14 24.44 -26.51
N ALA A 229 -25.65 23.47 -27.30
CA ALA A 229 -25.24 23.70 -28.68
C ALA A 229 -26.40 24.17 -29.56
N ALA A 230 -27.62 23.64 -29.35
CA ALA A 230 -28.81 24.05 -30.10
C ALA A 230 -29.21 25.50 -29.73
N ILE A 231 -29.18 25.85 -28.43
CA ILE A 231 -29.46 27.23 -27.96
C ILE A 231 -28.45 28.20 -28.60
N LEU A 232 -27.13 27.91 -28.47
CA LEU A 232 -26.10 28.75 -29.04
C LEU A 232 -26.23 28.94 -30.55
N ARG A 233 -26.59 27.88 -31.29
CA ARG A 233 -26.84 27.97 -32.73
C ARG A 233 -28.04 28.86 -33.05
N ALA A 234 -29.14 28.71 -32.27
CA ALA A 234 -30.35 29.53 -32.48
C ALA A 234 -30.08 31.03 -32.14
N GLU A 235 -29.30 31.31 -31.09
CA GLU A 235 -28.87 32.67 -30.74
C GLU A 235 -27.96 33.28 -31.82
N ALA A 236 -26.99 32.53 -32.30
CA ALA A 236 -26.10 32.96 -33.38
C ALA A 236 -26.88 33.25 -34.71
N GLU A 237 -27.85 32.39 -35.03
CA GLU A 237 -28.73 32.62 -36.21
C GLU A 237 -29.59 33.84 -36.05
N LYS A 238 -30.17 34.06 -34.87
CA LYS A 238 -30.91 35.28 -34.53
C LYS A 238 -30.03 36.51 -34.67
N GLU A 239 -28.86 36.53 -34.09
CA GLU A 239 -27.94 37.68 -34.19
C GLU A 239 -27.50 37.96 -35.64
N LYS A 240 -27.20 36.88 -36.38
CA LYS A 240 -26.91 37.00 -37.83
C LYS A 240 -28.07 37.64 -38.58
N LYS A 241 -29.30 37.18 -38.41
CA LYS A 241 -30.47 37.76 -39.07
C LYS A 241 -30.70 39.23 -38.67
N ILE A 242 -30.49 39.59 -37.42
CA ILE A 242 -30.58 40.98 -36.96
C ILE A 242 -29.52 41.83 -37.66
N LYS A 243 -28.28 41.40 -37.67
CA LYS A 243 -27.16 42.15 -38.32
C LYS A 243 -27.36 42.24 -39.84
N GLU A 244 -27.84 41.19 -40.48
CA GLU A 244 -28.19 41.22 -41.91
C GLU A 244 -29.35 42.22 -42.20
N ALA A 245 -30.40 42.24 -41.37
CA ALA A 245 -31.50 43.16 -41.49
C ALA A 245 -31.07 44.62 -41.21
N GLU A 246 -30.23 44.86 -40.20
CA GLU A 246 -29.66 46.17 -39.92
C GLU A 246 -28.80 46.66 -41.10
N GLY A 247 -27.91 45.79 -41.63
CA GLY A 247 -27.09 46.11 -42.79
C GLY A 247 -27.91 46.42 -44.04
N GLN A 248 -28.99 45.66 -44.29
CA GLN A 248 -29.90 45.95 -45.40
C GLN A 248 -30.66 47.27 -45.19
N ALA A 249 -31.12 47.54 -43.95
CA ALA A 249 -31.80 48.81 -43.66
C ALA A 249 -30.84 50.01 -43.82
N GLU A 250 -29.59 49.89 -43.45
CA GLU A 250 -28.56 50.93 -43.60
C GLU A 250 -28.23 51.11 -45.06
N ALA A 251 -28.04 50.04 -45.82
CA ALA A 251 -27.84 50.11 -47.28
C ALA A 251 -29.00 50.78 -48.00
N ILE A 252 -30.24 50.43 -47.70
CA ILE A 252 -31.42 51.08 -48.26
C ILE A 252 -31.48 52.56 -47.88
N ARG A 253 -31.16 52.93 -46.62
CA ARG A 253 -31.10 54.33 -46.20
C ARG A 253 -30.04 55.11 -46.95
N ALA A 254 -28.83 54.54 -47.14
CA ALA A 254 -27.75 55.14 -47.89
C ALA A 254 -28.14 55.37 -49.31
N VAL A 255 -28.74 54.38 -49.98
CA VAL A 255 -29.23 54.50 -51.37
C VAL A 255 -30.34 55.58 -51.46
N GLN A 256 -31.29 55.60 -50.57
CA GLN A 256 -32.36 56.58 -50.55
C GLN A 256 -31.86 58.02 -50.33
N ARG A 257 -30.85 58.21 -49.45
CA ARG A 257 -30.20 59.50 -49.23
C ARG A 257 -29.47 59.93 -50.49
N ALA A 258 -28.67 59.05 -51.07
CA ALA A 258 -27.97 59.36 -52.34
C ALA A 258 -28.92 59.72 -53.46
N THR A 259 -30.08 59.03 -53.57
CA THR A 259 -31.11 59.34 -54.56
C THR A 259 -31.78 60.71 -54.29
N ALA A 260 -32.08 60.99 -53.00
CA ALA A 260 -32.68 62.27 -52.61
C ALA A 260 -31.73 63.45 -52.88
N ASP A 261 -30.44 63.27 -52.53
CA ASP A 261 -29.39 64.28 -52.84
C ASP A 261 -29.23 64.44 -54.38
N GLY A 262 -29.26 63.36 -55.12
CA GLY A 262 -29.27 63.40 -56.59
C GLY A 262 -30.45 64.16 -57.15
N ILE A 263 -31.65 63.95 -56.67
CA ILE A 263 -32.85 64.73 -57.07
C ILE A 263 -32.75 66.17 -56.64
N ARG A 264 -32.16 66.50 -55.43
CA ARG A 264 -31.96 67.86 -55.00
C ARG A 264 -30.99 68.59 -55.90
N TYR A 265 -29.86 67.98 -56.29
CA TYR A 265 -28.92 68.57 -57.20
C TYR A 265 -29.52 68.80 -58.58
N ILE A 266 -30.37 67.95 -59.13
CA ILE A 266 -31.08 68.10 -60.37
C ILE A 266 -32.05 69.32 -60.26
N LYS A 267 -32.74 69.50 -59.20
CA LYS A 267 -33.66 70.59 -58.91
C LYS A 267 -32.93 71.93 -58.82
N GLU A 268 -31.74 71.99 -58.11
CA GLU A 268 -30.94 73.17 -57.93
C GLU A 268 -30.27 73.62 -59.21
N ALA A 269 -29.98 72.66 -60.09
CA ALA A 269 -29.34 72.94 -61.43
C ALA A 269 -30.36 73.52 -62.49
N GLY A 270 -31.59 73.76 -62.12
CA GLY A 270 -32.62 74.36 -62.99
C GLY A 270 -33.05 73.40 -64.08
N ALA A 271 -33.54 72.24 -63.73
CA ALA A 271 -33.91 71.16 -64.63
C ALA A 271 -34.91 71.67 -65.73
N ASP A 272 -34.39 71.79 -66.93
CA ASP A 272 -35.12 72.07 -68.15
C ASP A 272 -35.92 70.82 -68.65
N GLN A 273 -36.92 70.97 -69.43
CA GLN A 273 -37.81 69.91 -69.90
C GLN A 273 -37.06 68.80 -70.65
N ALA A 274 -35.88 69.11 -71.23
CA ALA A 274 -34.99 68.16 -71.85
C ALA A 274 -34.27 67.21 -70.82
N VAL A 275 -33.92 67.67 -69.63
CA VAL A 275 -33.28 66.90 -68.60
C VAL A 275 -34.30 65.92 -67.94
N LEU A 276 -35.55 66.35 -67.85
CA LEU A 276 -36.68 65.44 -67.37
C LEU A 276 -36.95 64.32 -68.34
N GLN A 277 -36.92 64.62 -69.67
CA GLN A 277 -37.09 63.57 -70.69
C GLN A 277 -35.88 62.61 -70.71
N LEU A 278 -34.63 63.07 -70.51
CA LEU A 278 -33.47 62.19 -70.41
C LEU A 278 -33.60 61.24 -69.15
N LYS A 279 -34.02 61.75 -68.00
CA LYS A 279 -34.19 60.98 -66.78
C LYS A 279 -35.34 60.02 -66.91
N SER A 280 -36.43 60.36 -67.66
CA SER A 280 -37.49 59.42 -67.96
C SER A 280 -37.02 58.25 -68.83
N LEU A 281 -36.13 58.49 -69.79
CA LEU A 281 -35.53 57.46 -70.64
C LEU A 281 -34.58 56.54 -69.80
N GLU A 282 -33.77 57.10 -68.91
CA GLU A 282 -32.92 56.32 -68.02
C GLU A 282 -33.79 55.41 -67.04
N ALA A 283 -34.86 55.96 -66.50
CA ALA A 283 -35.79 55.19 -65.66
C ALA A 283 -36.49 54.08 -66.47
N PHE A 284 -36.80 54.36 -67.73
CA PHE A 284 -37.39 53.36 -68.61
C PHE A 284 -36.41 52.27 -69.02
N GLN A 285 -35.13 52.61 -69.27
CA GLN A 285 -34.06 51.67 -69.52
C GLN A 285 -33.84 50.75 -68.26
N ALA A 286 -33.78 51.33 -67.06
CA ALA A 286 -33.68 50.57 -65.82
C ALA A 286 -34.89 49.64 -65.58
N ALA A 287 -36.09 50.06 -65.99
CA ALA A 287 -37.28 49.24 -65.92
C ALA A 287 -37.29 48.11 -66.96
N ALA A 288 -36.71 48.37 -68.14
CA ALA A 288 -36.62 47.39 -69.23
C ALA A 288 -35.55 46.33 -68.97
N ASP A 289 -34.49 46.63 -68.19
CA ASP A 289 -33.44 45.69 -67.79
C ASP A 289 -33.85 44.78 -66.60
N GLY A 290 -35.02 45.02 -66.01
CA GLY A 290 -35.60 44.21 -64.97
C GLY A 290 -36.13 42.87 -65.53
N LYS A 291 -35.79 41.76 -64.79
CA LYS A 291 -36.18 40.37 -65.08
C LYS A 291 -37.74 40.13 -65.09
N ALA A 292 -38.57 41.14 -65.13
CA ALA A 292 -40.02 41.00 -65.08
C ALA A 292 -40.70 41.07 -66.45
N ASN A 293 -41.40 40.06 -66.88
CA ASN A 293 -42.06 39.89 -68.16
C ASN A 293 -43.33 40.78 -68.41
N LYS A 294 -43.60 41.75 -67.52
CA LYS A 294 -44.78 42.67 -67.69
C LYS A 294 -44.27 44.11 -67.42
N ILE A 295 -44.25 44.89 -68.48
CA ILE A 295 -43.98 46.31 -68.42
C ILE A 295 -45.32 47.04 -68.57
N ILE A 296 -45.75 47.78 -67.52
CA ILE A 296 -46.92 48.68 -67.57
C ILE A 296 -46.33 50.06 -67.96
N ILE A 297 -46.67 50.49 -69.16
CA ILE A 297 -46.23 51.77 -69.71
C ILE A 297 -47.38 52.80 -69.52
N PRO A 298 -47.08 53.91 -68.76
CA PRO A 298 -48.05 55.01 -68.64
C PRO A 298 -48.36 55.63 -70.02
N SER A 299 -49.60 56.06 -70.22
CA SER A 299 -50.12 56.59 -71.49
C SER A 299 -49.27 57.72 -72.11
N ASP A 300 -48.60 58.53 -71.35
CA ASP A 300 -47.80 59.66 -71.75
C ASP A 300 -46.46 59.32 -72.51
N ILE A 301 -46.03 58.05 -72.42
CA ILE A 301 -44.78 57.55 -73.01
C ILE A 301 -45.07 56.60 -74.19
N GLN A 302 -46.32 56.28 -74.52
CA GLN A 302 -46.61 55.30 -75.57
C GLN A 302 -46.05 55.65 -76.98
N GLY A 303 -45.87 56.90 -77.27
CA GLY A 303 -45.25 57.30 -78.54
C GLY A 303 -43.79 56.93 -78.73
N ILE A 304 -43.05 56.91 -77.63
CA ILE A 304 -41.56 56.60 -77.59
C ILE A 304 -41.40 55.08 -77.41
N ALA A 305 -42.28 54.40 -76.60
CA ALA A 305 -42.19 52.98 -76.39
C ALA A 305 -42.50 52.17 -77.66
N GLY A 306 -43.37 52.67 -78.52
CA GLY A 306 -43.68 52.04 -79.81
C GLY A 306 -42.47 51.92 -80.73
N LEU A 307 -41.59 52.93 -80.74
CA LEU A 307 -40.40 52.91 -81.50
C LEU A 307 -39.29 51.98 -80.93
N VAL A 308 -39.16 51.88 -79.62
CA VAL A 308 -38.18 50.97 -78.94
C VAL A 308 -38.60 49.51 -79.12
N LYS A 309 -39.88 49.22 -79.12
CA LYS A 309 -40.40 47.84 -79.37
C LYS A 309 -40.14 47.37 -80.76
N SER A 310 -40.32 48.23 -81.73
CA SER A 310 -40.04 47.91 -83.15
C SER A 310 -38.55 47.66 -83.39
N ILE A 311 -37.62 48.40 -82.73
CA ILE A 311 -36.16 48.18 -82.80
C ILE A 311 -35.78 46.85 -82.08
N SER A 312 -36.35 46.51 -80.92
CA SER A 312 -36.06 45.26 -80.19
C SER A 312 -36.60 44.00 -80.90
N GLU A 313 -37.71 44.09 -81.61
CA GLU A 313 -38.23 43.02 -82.51
C GLU A 313 -37.35 42.76 -83.72
N ILE A 314 -36.70 43.82 -84.25
CA ILE A 314 -35.81 43.67 -85.36
C ILE A 314 -34.50 43.02 -84.89
N ALA A 315 -34.00 43.39 -83.70
CA ALA A 315 -32.76 42.83 -83.13
C ALA A 315 -32.93 41.38 -82.72
N ALA A 316 -34.16 40.97 -82.16
CA ALA A 316 -34.40 39.59 -81.75
C ALA A 316 -34.62 38.61 -82.93
N LYS A 317 -34.72 39.12 -84.15
CA LYS A 317 -34.87 38.29 -85.33
C LYS A 317 -33.52 37.93 -86.00
N GLU A 318 -32.46 38.51 -85.57
CA GLU A 318 -31.11 38.24 -86.09
C GLU A 318 -30.39 37.12 -85.36
N ASP A 319 -30.77 36.76 -84.12
CA ASP A 319 -30.16 35.72 -83.32
C ASP A 319 -30.79 34.31 -83.48
N THR A 320 -31.64 34.13 -84.54
CA THR A 320 -32.19 32.79 -84.87
C THR A 320 -31.83 32.41 -86.30
N LYS A 321 -30.50 32.28 -86.53
CA LYS A 321 -30.00 31.56 -87.72
C LYS A 321 -28.72 30.82 -87.34
#